data_d88b44e38b573bf475bb69fe3f78e4d4
#
_entry.id   d88b44e38b573bf475bb69fe3f78e4d4
#
_cell.length_a   1.000
_cell.length_b   1.000
_cell.length_c   1.000
_cell.angle_alpha   90.00
_cell.angle_beta   90.00
_cell.angle_gamma   90.00
#
_symmetry.space_group_name_H-M   'P 1'
#
loop_
_entity.id
_entity.type
_entity.pdbx_description
1 polymer ?
#
loop_
_entity_poly.entity_id
_entity_poly.type
_entity_poly.pdbx_seq_one_letter_code
_entity_poly.pdbx_strand_id
1 'polypeptide(L)'
;KLLESVNGKYKLVNFSEINLDKFLEDLNVDKSVEISQIVGGYDTAKSRLDYFTKNGFNDYAKRRSHPSEDASSQLSPYFHFGHISTFEVFEKIISNESWSVENIDPNFVGRREGWWGGSSNLESFFDELITWRELGYHTCVKRANYDQYQSLPEWAIKTLDEHTNDEREYVYDLSELTNGETHDEIWNAAQNQLRTEGRIHNYLRMLWGKKILEWTPNPQIALSYLIDLNDRFALDGRDPNSYSGVFWILGR
;
A
#
# COMPACT_ATOMS: atom_id res chain seq x y z
N LYS A 1 -19.92 32.00 -9.82
CA LYS A 1 -20.36 31.71 -11.21
C LYS A 1 -20.44 30.19 -11.49
N LEU A 2 -19.48 29.34 -11.03
CA LEU A 2 -19.58 27.90 -11.22
C LEU A 2 -20.70 27.29 -10.35
N LEU A 3 -20.86 27.73 -9.12
CA LEU A 3 -21.91 27.29 -8.20
C LEU A 3 -23.32 27.76 -8.63
N GLU A 4 -23.43 28.92 -9.28
CA GLU A 4 -24.70 29.44 -9.80
C GLU A 4 -25.22 28.65 -11.01
N SER A 5 -24.32 28.04 -11.81
CA SER A 5 -24.71 27.22 -12.97
C SER A 5 -25.19 25.80 -12.60
N VAL A 6 -24.99 25.39 -11.36
CA VAL A 6 -25.36 24.05 -10.83
C VAL A 6 -26.70 24.14 -10.07
N ASN A 7 -27.15 25.35 -9.73
CA ASN A 7 -28.42 25.60 -9.03
C ASN A 7 -29.62 25.11 -9.87
N GLY A 8 -30.22 24.01 -9.43
CA GLY A 8 -31.43 23.42 -9.99
C GLY A 8 -31.32 21.96 -10.38
N LYS A 9 -30.09 21.41 -10.57
CA LYS A 9 -29.88 19.99 -10.87
C LYS A 9 -29.46 19.16 -9.67
N TYR A 10 -28.83 19.74 -8.66
CA TYR A 10 -28.31 19.03 -7.51
C TYR A 10 -28.70 19.73 -6.21
N LYS A 11 -29.12 18.97 -5.23
CA LYS A 11 -29.33 19.46 -3.86
C LYS A 11 -27.98 19.63 -3.20
N LEU A 12 -27.59 20.85 -2.89
CA LEU A 12 -26.38 21.11 -2.11
C LEU A 12 -26.57 20.52 -0.70
N VAL A 13 -25.66 19.71 -0.27
CA VAL A 13 -25.65 19.13 1.06
C VAL A 13 -24.75 19.97 1.96
N ASN A 14 -25.33 20.46 3.06
CA ASN A 14 -24.54 21.14 4.09
C ASN A 14 -23.89 20.09 4.99
N PHE A 15 -22.58 19.94 4.90
CA PHE A 15 -21.83 18.94 5.67
C PHE A 15 -21.98 19.12 7.18
N SER A 16 -22.20 20.34 7.68
CA SER A 16 -22.43 20.58 9.11
C SER A 16 -23.77 20.04 9.64
N GLU A 17 -24.69 19.68 8.74
CA GLU A 17 -26.01 19.13 9.07
C GLU A 17 -26.06 17.60 8.93
N ILE A 18 -24.98 16.97 8.44
CA ILE A 18 -24.91 15.52 8.29
C ILE A 18 -24.60 14.88 9.66
N ASN A 19 -25.48 14.02 10.10
CA ASN A 19 -25.16 13.06 11.15
C ASN A 19 -24.33 11.92 10.53
N LEU A 20 -23.00 11.94 10.77
CA LEU A 20 -22.07 10.98 10.16
C LEU A 20 -22.38 9.55 10.59
N ASP A 21 -22.76 9.30 11.83
CA ASP A 21 -23.06 7.95 12.32
C ASP A 21 -24.25 7.38 11.56
N LYS A 22 -25.34 8.16 11.46
CA LYS A 22 -26.51 7.73 10.69
C LYS A 22 -26.19 7.57 9.20
N PHE A 23 -25.38 8.46 8.63
CA PHE A 23 -24.94 8.32 7.24
C PHE A 23 -24.15 7.03 7.00
N LEU A 24 -23.24 6.67 7.92
CA LEU A 24 -22.47 5.43 7.84
C LEU A 24 -23.35 4.19 8.06
N GLU A 25 -24.39 4.30 8.93
CA GLU A 25 -25.37 3.22 9.11
C GLU A 25 -26.16 2.90 7.83
N ASP A 26 -26.47 3.93 7.03
CA ASP A 26 -27.23 3.80 5.79
C ASP A 26 -26.35 3.28 4.60
N LEU A 27 -25.01 3.30 4.73
CA LEU A 27 -24.12 2.79 3.69
C LEU A 27 -24.05 1.26 3.69
N ASN A 28 -24.02 0.69 2.50
CA ASN A 28 -23.76 -0.74 2.30
C ASN A 28 -22.25 -1.02 2.29
N VAL A 29 -21.64 -0.90 3.48
CA VAL A 29 -20.22 -1.15 3.71
C VAL A 29 -20.02 -2.21 4.79
N ASP A 30 -18.86 -2.84 4.83
CA ASP A 30 -18.48 -3.78 5.88
C ASP A 30 -18.30 -3.04 7.21
N LYS A 31 -19.27 -3.19 8.10
CA LYS A 31 -19.28 -2.55 9.42
C LYS A 31 -18.42 -3.27 10.48
N SER A 32 -17.83 -4.40 10.14
CA SER A 32 -16.89 -5.11 11.01
C SER A 32 -15.49 -4.46 11.02
N VAL A 33 -15.22 -3.55 10.06
CA VAL A 33 -13.97 -2.80 10.00
C VAL A 33 -14.05 -1.60 10.91
N GLU A 34 -13.11 -1.51 11.85
CA GLU A 34 -13.03 -0.40 12.81
C GLU A 34 -12.57 0.90 12.13
N ILE A 35 -12.99 2.03 12.72
CA ILE A 35 -12.54 3.35 12.26
C ILE A 35 -11.09 3.55 12.69
N SER A 36 -10.21 3.76 11.70
CA SER A 36 -8.80 4.03 11.95
C SER A 36 -8.60 5.33 12.73
N GLN A 37 -7.60 5.34 13.61
CA GLN A 37 -7.15 6.53 14.35
C GLN A 37 -6.31 7.49 13.48
N ILE A 38 -5.94 7.08 12.26
CA ILE A 38 -5.18 7.93 11.33
C ILE A 38 -6.09 9.02 10.78
N VAL A 39 -5.79 10.26 11.13
CA VAL A 39 -6.55 11.42 10.68
C VAL A 39 -6.21 11.73 9.23
N GLY A 40 -7.23 11.83 8.37
CA GLY A 40 -7.11 12.21 6.97
C GLY A 40 -6.93 13.72 6.77
N GLY A 41 -6.82 14.12 5.49
CA GLY A 41 -6.77 15.52 5.07
C GLY A 41 -5.38 16.02 4.73
N TYR A 42 -5.34 17.16 4.00
CA TYR A 42 -4.12 17.75 3.48
C TYR A 42 -3.15 18.21 4.58
N ASP A 43 -3.65 18.89 5.61
CA ASP A 43 -2.80 19.45 6.68
C ASP A 43 -2.07 18.34 7.44
N THR A 44 -2.76 17.21 7.69
CA THR A 44 -2.15 16.04 8.34
C THR A 44 -1.12 15.38 7.43
N ALA A 45 -1.45 15.21 6.14
CA ALA A 45 -0.52 14.67 5.14
C ALA A 45 0.74 15.52 5.03
N LYS A 46 0.60 16.85 4.98
CA LYS A 46 1.71 17.80 4.92
C LYS A 46 2.57 17.76 6.20
N SER A 47 1.93 17.72 7.35
CA SER A 47 2.64 17.58 8.62
C SER A 47 3.46 16.29 8.68
N ARG A 48 2.90 15.17 8.13
CA ARG A 48 3.61 13.91 8.01
C ARG A 48 4.79 13.99 7.03
N LEU A 49 4.61 14.65 5.90
CA LEU A 49 5.70 14.90 4.94
C LEU A 49 6.84 15.72 5.56
N ASP A 50 6.49 16.80 6.27
CA ASP A 50 7.49 17.64 6.94
C ASP A 50 8.23 16.88 8.05
N TYR A 51 7.53 16.03 8.79
CA TYR A 51 8.15 15.13 9.77
C TYR A 51 9.10 14.14 9.11
N PHE A 52 8.67 13.47 8.05
CA PHE A 52 9.47 12.50 7.31
C PHE A 52 10.74 13.13 6.74
N THR A 53 10.62 14.27 6.06
CA THR A 53 11.78 14.96 5.48
C THR A 53 12.80 15.40 6.52
N LYS A 54 12.35 15.74 7.73
CA LYS A 54 13.22 16.16 8.83
C LYS A 54 13.87 15.00 9.59
N ASN A 55 13.14 13.90 9.81
CA ASN A 55 13.53 12.88 10.78
C ASN A 55 13.80 11.49 10.15
N GLY A 56 13.20 11.18 9.00
CA GLY A 56 13.27 9.85 8.39
C GLY A 56 14.09 9.81 7.10
N PHE A 57 14.04 10.87 6.29
CA PHE A 57 14.59 10.85 4.94
C PHE A 57 16.12 10.70 4.91
N ASN A 58 16.86 11.34 5.80
CA ASN A 58 18.34 11.33 5.80
C ASN A 58 18.98 9.95 6.00
N ASP A 59 18.22 9.00 6.56
CA ASP A 59 18.64 7.62 6.77
C ASP A 59 17.69 6.61 6.11
N TYR A 60 16.83 7.08 5.20
CA TYR A 60 15.76 6.29 4.61
C TYR A 60 16.24 4.98 3.99
N ALA A 61 17.28 5.01 3.15
CA ALA A 61 17.80 3.82 2.48
C ALA A 61 18.22 2.71 3.46
N LYS A 62 18.77 3.09 4.62
CA LYS A 62 19.24 2.14 5.63
C LYS A 62 18.13 1.66 6.55
N ARG A 63 17.19 2.55 6.92
CA ARG A 63 16.25 2.34 8.02
C ARG A 63 14.85 1.94 7.56
N ARG A 64 14.50 2.18 6.29
CA ARG A 64 13.14 1.94 5.76
C ARG A 64 12.62 0.50 5.93
N SER A 65 13.52 -0.48 6.06
CA SER A 65 13.16 -1.90 6.23
C SER A 65 13.15 -2.36 7.68
N HIS A 66 13.35 -1.46 8.64
CA HIS A 66 13.34 -1.77 10.07
C HIS A 66 11.97 -1.41 10.68
N PRO A 67 11.12 -2.39 11.01
CA PRO A 67 9.77 -2.12 11.52
C PRO A 67 9.70 -1.34 12.83
N SER A 68 10.75 -1.46 13.66
CA SER A 68 10.87 -0.73 14.94
C SER A 68 11.25 0.75 14.79
N GLU A 69 11.53 1.20 13.54
CA GLU A 69 11.99 2.55 13.29
C GLU A 69 10.97 3.34 12.45
N ASP A 70 10.69 4.59 12.85
CA ASP A 70 9.78 5.48 12.09
C ASP A 70 10.56 6.21 10.98
N ALA A 71 11.11 5.44 10.04
CA ALA A 71 11.89 5.95 8.92
C ALA A 71 11.14 5.96 7.58
N SER A 72 9.94 5.36 7.52
CA SER A 72 9.11 5.39 6.32
C SER A 72 8.26 6.66 6.23
N SER A 73 7.88 7.08 5.01
CA SER A 73 7.06 8.28 4.82
C SER A 73 5.67 8.17 5.43
N GLN A 74 5.10 6.96 5.43
CA GLN A 74 3.73 6.68 5.84
C GLN A 74 2.66 7.51 5.07
N LEU A 75 2.97 7.91 3.83
CA LEU A 75 2.10 8.74 3.01
C LEU A 75 1.13 7.95 2.12
N SER A 76 1.27 6.62 2.03
CA SER A 76 0.43 5.80 1.13
C SER A 76 -1.08 5.98 1.33
N PRO A 77 -1.65 6.05 2.56
CA PRO A 77 -3.07 6.35 2.73
C PRO A 77 -3.45 7.72 2.18
N TYR A 78 -2.60 8.72 2.40
CA TYR A 78 -2.88 10.08 1.93
C TYR A 78 -2.80 10.21 0.41
N PHE A 79 -1.95 9.43 -0.25
CA PHE A 79 -1.94 9.32 -1.71
C PHE A 79 -3.20 8.63 -2.22
N HIS A 80 -3.60 7.52 -1.58
CA HIS A 80 -4.78 6.75 -1.97
C HIS A 80 -6.06 7.62 -1.95
N PHE A 81 -6.25 8.41 -0.90
CA PHE A 81 -7.41 9.28 -0.77
C PHE A 81 -7.23 10.68 -1.43
N GLY A 82 -6.10 10.93 -2.10
CA GLY A 82 -5.85 12.21 -2.76
C GLY A 82 -5.67 13.40 -1.81
N HIS A 83 -5.27 13.16 -0.57
CA HIS A 83 -5.05 14.20 0.42
C HIS A 83 -3.77 15.01 0.16
N ILE A 84 -2.79 14.41 -0.50
CA ILE A 84 -1.56 15.06 -0.95
C ILE A 84 -1.16 14.51 -2.32
N SER A 85 -0.58 15.37 -3.15
CA SER A 85 -0.10 14.98 -4.47
C SER A 85 1.29 14.34 -4.37
N THR A 86 1.54 13.30 -5.18
CA THR A 86 2.88 12.73 -5.32
C THR A 86 3.87 13.75 -5.87
N PHE A 87 3.39 14.69 -6.69
CA PHE A 87 4.20 15.78 -7.22
C PHE A 87 4.69 16.74 -6.13
N GLU A 88 3.82 17.11 -5.18
CA GLU A 88 4.20 17.94 -4.03
C GLU A 88 5.27 17.26 -3.15
N VAL A 89 5.13 15.95 -2.94
CA VAL A 89 6.13 15.16 -2.22
C VAL A 89 7.44 15.11 -2.98
N PHE A 90 7.39 14.90 -4.29
CA PHE A 90 8.56 14.93 -5.16
C PHE A 90 9.28 16.28 -5.08
N GLU A 91 8.58 17.40 -5.24
CA GLU A 91 9.16 18.75 -5.15
C GLU A 91 9.81 18.99 -3.79
N LYS A 92 9.17 18.55 -2.71
CA LYS A 92 9.71 18.69 -1.36
C LYS A 92 11.03 17.93 -1.19
N ILE A 93 11.12 16.72 -1.73
CA ILE A 93 12.34 15.90 -1.63
C ILE A 93 13.47 16.49 -2.47
N ILE A 94 13.23 16.86 -3.74
CA ILE A 94 14.28 17.41 -4.59
C ILE A 94 14.81 18.75 -4.08
N SER A 95 13.95 19.56 -3.45
CA SER A 95 14.39 20.83 -2.86
C SER A 95 15.35 20.63 -1.69
N ASN A 96 15.23 19.53 -0.96
CA ASN A 96 16.12 19.20 0.14
C ASN A 96 17.46 18.62 -0.33
N GLU A 97 17.49 17.92 -1.45
CA GLU A 97 18.66 17.22 -2.00
C GLU A 97 19.43 18.06 -3.05
N SER A 98 18.95 19.25 -3.42
CA SER A 98 19.50 20.04 -4.54
C SER A 98 19.61 19.23 -5.83
N TRP A 99 18.65 18.33 -6.07
CA TRP A 99 18.59 17.43 -7.22
C TRP A 99 17.80 18.06 -8.38
N SER A 100 18.21 17.74 -9.61
CA SER A 100 17.47 18.14 -10.81
C SER A 100 17.44 16.99 -11.84
N VAL A 101 16.61 17.11 -12.88
CA VAL A 101 16.46 16.07 -13.92
C VAL A 101 17.74 15.80 -14.71
N GLU A 102 18.69 16.75 -14.75
CA GLU A 102 19.99 16.59 -15.38
C GLU A 102 20.88 15.58 -14.64
N ASN A 103 20.55 15.25 -13.39
CA ASN A 103 21.26 14.23 -12.64
C ASN A 103 20.92 12.80 -13.11
N ILE A 104 19.81 12.61 -13.83
CA ILE A 104 19.40 11.29 -14.32
C ILE A 104 20.44 10.74 -15.28
N ASP A 105 20.96 9.54 -15.00
CA ASP A 105 21.89 8.86 -15.90
C ASP A 105 21.15 7.91 -16.85
N PRO A 106 21.06 8.24 -18.14
CA PRO A 106 20.35 7.41 -19.12
C PRO A 106 21.00 6.04 -19.35
N ASN A 107 22.27 5.83 -18.95
CA ASN A 107 22.92 4.53 -19.03
C ASN A 107 22.45 3.57 -17.93
N PHE A 108 21.81 4.09 -16.88
CA PHE A 108 21.32 3.32 -15.73
C PHE A 108 19.78 3.22 -15.69
N VAL A 109 19.09 3.59 -16.77
CA VAL A 109 17.61 3.50 -16.86
C VAL A 109 17.10 2.13 -16.45
N GLY A 110 16.17 2.11 -15.49
CA GLY A 110 15.55 0.92 -14.95
C GLY A 110 16.41 0.13 -13.95
N ARG A 111 17.60 0.59 -13.61
CA ARG A 111 18.40 0.02 -12.53
C ARG A 111 17.94 0.58 -11.19
N ARG A 112 18.04 -0.22 -10.17
CA ARG A 112 17.69 0.15 -8.79
C ARG A 112 18.59 1.25 -8.23
N GLU A 113 19.84 1.32 -8.67
CA GLU A 113 20.85 2.24 -8.17
C GLU A 113 21.51 2.97 -9.33
N GLY A 114 21.78 4.27 -9.13
CA GLY A 114 22.46 5.14 -10.08
C GLY A 114 21.59 5.70 -11.20
N TRP A 115 20.33 5.34 -11.29
CA TRP A 115 19.43 5.87 -12.31
C TRP A 115 19.05 7.31 -12.03
N TRP A 116 18.65 7.60 -10.80
CA TRP A 116 18.21 8.95 -10.40
C TRP A 116 19.38 9.92 -10.21
N GLY A 117 20.61 9.41 -10.00
CA GLY A 117 21.82 10.23 -9.86
C GLY A 117 21.81 11.12 -8.62
N GLY A 118 21.20 10.66 -7.53
CA GLY A 118 21.10 11.35 -6.27
C GLY A 118 21.77 10.60 -5.11
N SER A 119 21.47 11.03 -3.89
CA SER A 119 21.87 10.28 -2.70
C SER A 119 21.21 8.90 -2.66
N SER A 120 21.77 7.95 -1.91
CA SER A 120 21.17 6.64 -1.73
C SER A 120 19.74 6.72 -1.14
N ASN A 121 19.46 7.76 -0.36
CA ASN A 121 18.13 8.00 0.21
C ASN A 121 17.15 8.46 -0.88
N LEU A 122 17.56 9.37 -1.75
CA LEU A 122 16.76 9.83 -2.88
C LEU A 122 16.51 8.69 -3.85
N GLU A 123 17.54 7.95 -4.26
CA GLU A 123 17.42 6.78 -5.15
C GLU A 123 16.39 5.77 -4.60
N SER A 124 16.54 5.40 -3.32
CA SER A 124 15.66 4.45 -2.67
C SER A 124 14.22 4.97 -2.52
N PHE A 125 14.05 6.28 -2.29
CA PHE A 125 12.72 6.87 -2.14
C PHE A 125 12.00 7.03 -3.49
N PHE A 126 12.73 7.46 -4.53
CA PHE A 126 12.17 7.59 -5.87
C PHE A 126 11.85 6.25 -6.52
N ASP A 127 12.62 5.20 -6.19
CA ASP A 127 12.28 3.85 -6.62
C ASP A 127 10.87 3.45 -6.14
N GLU A 128 10.52 3.75 -4.87
CA GLU A 128 9.19 3.46 -4.33
C GLU A 128 8.12 4.46 -4.81
N LEU A 129 8.41 5.76 -4.76
CA LEU A 129 7.42 6.80 -5.05
C LEU A 129 7.05 6.85 -6.54
N ILE A 130 8.02 6.61 -7.43
CA ILE A 130 7.86 6.76 -8.87
C ILE A 130 7.87 5.38 -9.54
N THR A 131 9.00 4.65 -9.48
CA THR A 131 9.18 3.44 -10.28
C THR A 131 8.12 2.37 -9.94
N TRP A 132 8.06 1.93 -8.70
CA TRP A 132 7.11 0.88 -8.29
C TRP A 132 5.66 1.34 -8.40
N ARG A 133 5.39 2.59 -8.06
CA ARG A 133 4.05 3.15 -8.20
C ARG A 133 3.58 3.17 -9.64
N GLU A 134 4.38 3.67 -10.56
CA GLU A 134 4.03 3.72 -11.98
C GLU A 134 3.91 2.31 -12.60
N LEU A 135 4.74 1.36 -12.19
CA LEU A 135 4.61 -0.03 -12.62
C LEU A 135 3.28 -0.64 -12.15
N GLY A 136 2.84 -0.34 -10.93
CA GLY A 136 1.53 -0.76 -10.41
C GLY A 136 0.39 -0.19 -11.24
N TYR A 137 0.37 1.13 -11.46
CA TYR A 137 -0.63 1.80 -12.29
C TYR A 137 -0.64 1.28 -13.73
N HIS A 138 0.55 1.15 -14.34
CA HIS A 138 0.66 0.61 -15.68
C HIS A 138 0.08 -0.80 -15.78
N THR A 139 0.37 -1.66 -14.81
CA THR A 139 -0.14 -3.04 -14.78
C THR A 139 -1.66 -3.05 -14.71
N CYS A 140 -2.26 -2.30 -13.77
CA CYS A 140 -3.71 -2.26 -13.59
C CYS A 140 -4.44 -1.67 -14.82
N VAL A 141 -3.85 -0.68 -15.48
CA VAL A 141 -4.44 -0.08 -16.70
C VAL A 141 -4.32 -0.98 -17.91
N LYS A 142 -3.21 -1.71 -18.06
CA LYS A 142 -2.92 -2.51 -19.26
C LYS A 142 -3.43 -3.94 -19.21
N ARG A 143 -3.71 -4.47 -18.05
CA ARG A 143 -4.16 -5.86 -17.86
C ARG A 143 -5.53 -5.92 -17.22
N ALA A 144 -6.56 -6.37 -17.96
CA ALA A 144 -7.90 -6.56 -17.42
C ALA A 144 -7.99 -7.64 -16.32
N ASN A 145 -6.99 -8.52 -16.27
CA ASN A 145 -6.87 -9.61 -15.29
C ASN A 145 -5.78 -9.34 -14.24
N TYR A 146 -5.48 -8.07 -13.93
CA TYR A 146 -4.39 -7.67 -13.04
C TYR A 146 -4.49 -8.29 -11.63
N ASP A 147 -5.69 -8.62 -11.18
CA ASP A 147 -6.06 -9.20 -9.89
C ASP A 147 -6.21 -10.73 -9.90
N GLN A 148 -5.95 -11.38 -11.04
CA GLN A 148 -6.13 -12.82 -11.21
C GLN A 148 -4.81 -13.58 -11.18
N TYR A 149 -4.83 -14.80 -10.66
CA TYR A 149 -3.67 -15.70 -10.58
C TYR A 149 -2.95 -15.86 -11.93
N GLN A 150 -3.68 -15.93 -13.04
CA GLN A 150 -3.16 -16.06 -14.40
C GLN A 150 -2.39 -14.82 -14.89
N SER A 151 -2.41 -13.71 -14.15
CA SER A 151 -1.61 -12.53 -14.48
C SER A 151 -0.16 -12.63 -13.99
N LEU A 152 0.15 -13.62 -13.15
CA LEU A 152 1.51 -13.93 -12.72
C LEU A 152 2.40 -14.34 -13.92
N PRO A 153 3.72 -14.13 -13.83
CA PRO A 153 4.67 -14.68 -14.81
C PRO A 153 4.58 -16.22 -14.87
N GLU A 154 4.77 -16.79 -16.05
CA GLU A 154 4.69 -18.25 -16.27
C GLU A 154 5.61 -19.04 -15.33
N TRP A 155 6.82 -18.53 -15.09
CA TRP A 155 7.76 -19.18 -14.18
C TRP A 155 7.24 -19.23 -12.73
N ALA A 156 6.54 -18.17 -12.29
CA ALA A 156 5.98 -18.11 -10.94
C ALA A 156 4.79 -19.09 -10.82
N ILE A 157 3.88 -19.09 -11.81
CA ILE A 157 2.77 -20.05 -11.88
C ILE A 157 3.32 -21.47 -11.83
N LYS A 158 4.31 -21.78 -12.67
CA LYS A 158 4.91 -23.10 -12.71
C LYS A 158 5.47 -23.53 -11.35
N THR A 159 6.25 -22.66 -10.69
CA THR A 159 6.80 -22.95 -9.36
C THR A 159 5.71 -23.15 -8.32
N LEU A 160 4.69 -22.28 -8.30
CA LEU A 160 3.59 -22.39 -7.34
C LEU A 160 2.75 -23.63 -7.55
N ASP A 161 2.51 -24.02 -8.82
CA ASP A 161 1.76 -25.23 -9.18
C ASP A 161 2.53 -26.51 -8.83
N GLU A 162 3.85 -26.53 -9.04
CA GLU A 162 4.73 -27.66 -8.66
C GLU A 162 4.70 -27.90 -7.14
N HIS A 163 4.54 -26.85 -6.34
CA HIS A 163 4.52 -26.90 -4.87
C HIS A 163 3.11 -26.89 -4.25
N THR A 164 2.05 -26.99 -5.08
CA THR A 164 0.68 -26.95 -4.57
C THR A 164 0.36 -28.10 -3.62
N ASN A 165 0.95 -29.27 -3.83
CA ASN A 165 0.69 -30.48 -3.05
C ASN A 165 1.72 -30.70 -1.92
N ASP A 166 2.62 -29.76 -1.67
CA ASP A 166 3.55 -29.84 -0.55
C ASP A 166 2.79 -29.92 0.78
N GLU A 167 3.25 -30.75 1.69
CA GLU A 167 2.67 -30.86 3.02
C GLU A 167 2.80 -29.54 3.78
N ARG A 168 1.70 -29.11 4.39
CA ARG A 168 1.65 -27.89 5.20
C ARG A 168 1.48 -28.25 6.66
N GLU A 169 2.38 -27.79 7.48
CA GLU A 169 2.33 -28.01 8.93
C GLU A 169 1.10 -27.37 9.56
N TYR A 170 0.73 -26.17 9.06
CA TYR A 170 -0.45 -25.42 9.50
C TYR A 170 -1.26 -24.99 8.30
N VAL A 171 -2.59 -25.05 8.43
CA VAL A 171 -3.53 -24.52 7.44
C VAL A 171 -4.62 -23.76 8.19
N TYR A 172 -4.83 -22.50 7.79
CA TYR A 172 -5.85 -21.63 8.39
C TYR A 172 -6.88 -21.20 7.37
N ASP A 173 -8.11 -21.04 7.81
CA ASP A 173 -9.17 -20.43 7.01
C ASP A 173 -9.12 -18.89 7.06
N LEU A 174 -9.96 -18.24 6.25
CA LEU A 174 -10.00 -16.77 6.18
C LEU A 174 -10.43 -16.15 7.52
N SER A 175 -11.29 -16.81 8.29
CA SER A 175 -11.77 -16.29 9.56
C SER A 175 -10.67 -16.30 10.62
N GLU A 176 -9.92 -17.39 10.72
CA GLU A 176 -8.79 -17.52 11.63
C GLU A 176 -7.70 -16.49 11.30
N LEU A 177 -7.36 -16.34 10.01
CA LEU A 177 -6.42 -15.32 9.56
C LEU A 177 -6.95 -13.90 9.82
N THR A 178 -8.23 -13.64 9.53
CA THR A 178 -8.85 -12.34 9.80
C THR A 178 -8.74 -11.96 11.27
N ASN A 179 -8.96 -12.90 12.17
CA ASN A 179 -8.96 -12.64 13.61
C ASN A 179 -7.57 -12.66 14.25
N GLY A 180 -6.52 -13.07 13.51
CA GLY A 180 -5.18 -13.22 14.06
C GLY A 180 -5.11 -14.39 15.08
N GLU A 181 -5.72 -15.51 14.73
CA GLU A 181 -5.82 -16.73 15.56
C GLU A 181 -4.89 -17.83 15.08
N THR A 182 -3.68 -17.47 14.64
CA THR A 182 -2.66 -18.43 14.22
C THR A 182 -1.73 -18.82 15.39
N HIS A 183 -0.87 -19.80 15.17
CA HIS A 183 0.18 -20.16 16.12
C HIS A 183 1.32 -19.13 16.24
N ASP A 184 1.43 -18.19 15.26
CA ASP A 184 2.49 -17.19 15.22
C ASP A 184 2.02 -15.87 15.84
N GLU A 185 2.47 -15.60 17.07
CA GLU A 185 2.09 -14.40 17.83
C GLU A 185 2.52 -13.09 17.13
N ILE A 186 3.65 -13.10 16.40
CA ILE A 186 4.13 -11.91 15.68
C ILE A 186 3.24 -11.64 14.48
N TRP A 187 2.85 -12.69 13.75
CA TRP A 187 1.92 -12.57 12.65
C TRP A 187 0.55 -12.07 13.14
N ASN A 188 0.04 -12.64 14.22
CA ASN A 188 -1.22 -12.23 14.84
C ASN A 188 -1.17 -10.75 15.26
N ALA A 189 -0.07 -10.29 15.84
CA ALA A 189 0.12 -8.89 16.21
C ALA A 189 0.10 -7.97 14.96
N ALA A 190 0.77 -8.36 13.86
CA ALA A 190 0.75 -7.62 12.61
C ALA A 190 -0.66 -7.56 11.98
N GLN A 191 -1.41 -8.67 12.00
CA GLN A 191 -2.80 -8.72 11.52
C GLN A 191 -3.70 -7.83 12.39
N ASN A 192 -3.55 -7.88 13.70
CA ASN A 192 -4.32 -7.01 14.60
C ASN A 192 -3.98 -5.53 14.38
N GLN A 193 -2.72 -5.19 14.16
CA GLN A 193 -2.33 -3.83 13.81
C GLN A 193 -2.99 -3.40 12.49
N LEU A 194 -2.99 -4.25 11.46
CA LEU A 194 -3.66 -3.96 10.20
C LEU A 194 -5.16 -3.69 10.38
N ARG A 195 -5.83 -4.49 11.21
CA ARG A 195 -7.28 -4.35 11.49
C ARG A 195 -7.62 -3.07 12.23
N THR A 196 -6.81 -2.68 13.21
CA THR A 196 -7.11 -1.56 14.13
C THR A 196 -6.55 -0.23 13.65
N GLU A 197 -5.36 -0.23 13.04
CA GLU A 197 -4.72 0.99 12.56
C GLU A 197 -4.93 1.23 11.05
N GLY A 198 -5.31 0.20 10.29
CA GLY A 198 -5.43 0.27 8.83
C GLY A 198 -4.08 0.24 8.10
N ARG A 199 -3.01 -0.13 8.80
CA ARG A 199 -1.67 -0.24 8.20
C ARG A 199 -0.75 -1.15 9.02
N ILE A 200 0.22 -1.74 8.32
CA ILE A 200 1.41 -2.36 8.91
C ILE A 200 2.65 -1.92 8.14
N HIS A 201 3.80 -2.02 8.77
CA HIS A 201 5.07 -1.70 8.12
C HIS A 201 5.28 -2.55 6.86
N ASN A 202 5.78 -1.96 5.76
CA ASN A 202 5.88 -2.65 4.47
C ASN A 202 6.70 -3.96 4.54
N TYR A 203 7.79 -3.98 5.29
CA TYR A 203 8.58 -5.20 5.48
C TYR A 203 7.76 -6.30 6.18
N LEU A 204 7.01 -5.95 7.22
CA LEU A 204 6.10 -6.88 7.90
C LEU A 204 4.97 -7.33 6.97
N ARG A 205 4.43 -6.45 6.11
CA ARG A 205 3.39 -6.79 5.14
C ARG A 205 3.86 -7.88 4.17
N MET A 206 5.13 -7.82 3.74
CA MET A 206 5.70 -8.86 2.87
C MET A 206 5.84 -10.20 3.60
N LEU A 207 6.31 -10.21 4.84
CA LEU A 207 6.41 -11.45 5.64
C LEU A 207 5.03 -12.00 5.99
N TRP A 208 4.10 -11.12 6.38
CA TRP A 208 2.71 -11.43 6.65
C TRP A 208 2.06 -12.16 5.46
N GLY A 209 2.25 -11.62 4.26
CA GLY A 209 1.68 -12.23 3.06
C GLY A 209 2.34 -13.55 2.68
N LYS A 210 3.67 -13.70 2.86
CA LYS A 210 4.35 -14.98 2.63
C LYS A 210 3.83 -16.07 3.55
N LYS A 211 3.49 -15.75 4.80
CA LYS A 211 2.90 -16.68 5.74
C LYS A 211 1.48 -17.09 5.34
N ILE A 212 0.68 -16.19 4.77
CA ILE A 212 -0.62 -16.56 4.19
C ILE A 212 -0.44 -17.57 3.05
N LEU A 213 0.56 -17.36 2.16
CA LEU A 213 0.87 -18.33 1.10
C LEU A 213 1.31 -19.69 1.67
N GLU A 214 2.10 -19.70 2.73
CA GLU A 214 2.58 -20.90 3.42
C GLU A 214 1.43 -21.67 4.08
N TRP A 215 0.45 -20.95 4.67
CA TRP A 215 -0.59 -21.52 5.53
C TRP A 215 -1.96 -21.69 4.86
N THR A 216 -2.02 -21.60 3.57
CA THR A 216 -3.25 -21.84 2.79
C THR A 216 -3.14 -23.10 1.93
N PRO A 217 -4.26 -23.77 1.61
CA PRO A 217 -4.23 -25.04 0.86
C PRO A 217 -3.57 -24.97 -0.51
N ASN A 218 -3.67 -23.82 -1.18
CA ASN A 218 -3.08 -23.60 -2.51
C ASN A 218 -2.88 -22.11 -2.78
N PRO A 219 -2.06 -21.74 -3.80
CA PRO A 219 -1.73 -20.35 -4.08
C PRO A 219 -2.90 -19.50 -4.58
N GLN A 220 -3.94 -20.10 -5.17
CA GLN A 220 -5.12 -19.38 -5.62
C GLN A 220 -5.96 -18.92 -4.42
N ILE A 221 -6.12 -19.77 -3.40
CA ILE A 221 -6.75 -19.40 -2.11
C ILE A 221 -5.89 -18.36 -1.38
N ALA A 222 -4.56 -18.54 -1.37
CA ALA A 222 -3.65 -17.54 -0.81
C ALA A 222 -3.86 -16.16 -1.43
N LEU A 223 -3.92 -16.07 -2.76
CA LEU A 223 -4.16 -14.81 -3.48
C LEU A 223 -5.50 -14.19 -3.09
N SER A 224 -6.56 -15.00 -3.04
CA SER A 224 -7.89 -14.53 -2.63
C SER A 224 -7.88 -13.94 -1.21
N TYR A 225 -7.21 -14.61 -0.26
CA TYR A 225 -7.11 -14.14 1.12
C TYR A 225 -6.25 -12.90 1.26
N LEU A 226 -5.14 -12.84 0.51
CA LEU A 226 -4.26 -11.66 0.47
C LEU A 226 -5.00 -10.41 -0.02
N ILE A 227 -5.76 -10.54 -1.10
CA ILE A 227 -6.57 -9.44 -1.65
C ILE A 227 -7.66 -9.05 -0.65
N ASP A 228 -8.43 -10.01 -0.12
CA ASP A 228 -9.51 -9.72 0.82
C ASP A 228 -9.00 -8.99 2.06
N LEU A 229 -8.00 -9.54 2.74
CA LEU A 229 -7.48 -8.96 3.98
C LEU A 229 -6.83 -7.59 3.76
N ASN A 230 -6.07 -7.44 2.68
CA ASN A 230 -5.45 -6.15 2.36
C ASN A 230 -6.49 -5.09 1.98
N ASP A 231 -7.43 -5.42 1.10
CA ASP A 231 -8.41 -4.47 0.59
C ASP A 231 -9.50 -4.10 1.61
N ARG A 232 -9.76 -5.01 2.55
CA ARG A 232 -10.70 -4.78 3.65
C ARG A 232 -10.10 -3.88 4.72
N PHE A 233 -8.86 -4.12 5.14
CA PHE A 233 -8.32 -3.51 6.33
C PHE A 233 -7.28 -2.41 6.06
N ALA A 234 -6.51 -2.47 4.97
CA ALA A 234 -5.51 -1.45 4.71
C ALA A 234 -6.14 -0.15 4.20
N LEU A 235 -5.76 0.99 4.78
CA LEU A 235 -6.19 2.31 4.33
C LEU A 235 -5.73 2.63 2.91
N ASP A 236 -4.61 2.04 2.48
CA ASP A 236 -4.10 2.09 1.11
C ASP A 236 -4.49 0.84 0.29
N GLY A 237 -5.45 0.06 0.77
CA GLY A 237 -6.03 -1.08 0.04
C GLY A 237 -6.70 -0.64 -1.27
N ARG A 238 -6.81 -1.55 -2.24
CA ARG A 238 -7.38 -1.30 -3.57
C ARG A 238 -6.60 -0.30 -4.43
N ASP A 239 -5.48 0.22 -3.95
CA ASP A 239 -4.55 1.00 -4.75
C ASP A 239 -3.77 0.07 -5.70
N PRO A 240 -3.39 0.51 -6.93
CA PRO A 240 -2.54 -0.28 -7.81
C PRO A 240 -1.25 -0.81 -7.16
N ASN A 241 -0.67 -0.07 -6.22
CA ASN A 241 0.48 -0.54 -5.45
C ASN A 241 0.15 -1.70 -4.50
N SER A 242 -1.08 -1.77 -3.97
CA SER A 242 -1.54 -2.90 -3.17
C SER A 242 -1.48 -4.20 -3.99
N TYR A 243 -1.98 -4.17 -5.22
CA TYR A 243 -1.91 -5.32 -6.12
C TYR A 243 -0.47 -5.66 -6.49
N SER A 244 0.39 -4.65 -6.73
CA SER A 244 1.82 -4.88 -6.94
C SER A 244 2.46 -5.62 -5.76
N GLY A 245 2.17 -5.19 -4.53
CA GLY A 245 2.66 -5.83 -3.31
C GLY A 245 2.15 -7.24 -3.10
N VAL A 246 0.85 -7.48 -3.30
CA VAL A 246 0.23 -8.82 -3.21
C VAL A 246 0.84 -9.77 -4.24
N PHE A 247 0.96 -9.34 -5.49
CA PHE A 247 1.52 -10.17 -6.54
C PHE A 247 3.04 -10.38 -6.41
N TRP A 248 3.76 -9.44 -5.79
CA TRP A 248 5.16 -9.63 -5.43
C TRP A 248 5.36 -10.81 -4.46
N ILE A 249 4.44 -11.04 -3.54
CA ILE A 249 4.47 -12.19 -2.62
C ILE A 249 4.43 -13.51 -3.40
N LEU A 250 3.68 -13.55 -4.51
CA LEU A 250 3.47 -14.72 -5.35
C LEU A 250 4.50 -14.85 -6.48
N GLY A 251 5.43 -13.90 -6.63
CA GLY A 251 6.53 -14.00 -7.58
C GLY A 251 6.50 -13.05 -8.78
N ARG A 252 5.73 -11.94 -8.71
CA ARG A 252 5.82 -10.90 -9.75
C ARG A 252 6.95 -9.95 -9.49
#